data_8c4e8ffe251e1b88c5939a6cdd8f0ffb
#
_entry.id   8c4e8ffe251e1b88c5939a6cdd8f0ffb
#
_cell.length_a   1.000
_cell.length_b   1.000
_cell.length_c   1.000
_cell.angle_alpha   90.00
_cell.angle_beta   90.00
_cell.angle_gamma   90.00
#
_symmetry.space_group_name_H-M   'P 1'
#
loop_
_entity.id
_entity.type
_entity.pdbx_description
1 polymer ?
#
loop_
_entity_poly.entity_id
_entity_poly.type
_entity_poly.pdbx_seq_one_letter_code
_entity_poly.pdbx_strand_id
1 'polypeptide(L)'
;MPLPLSTAHWPLTTISMWTQNYDPLGNLWLSTVAAALPVVLLMALLATGRVSAPKAALAGLASALVLAIFLYVPGDATVAEWAPTMLAAAGNGAAFGLLPIGWIVLSAIFLYNLTVETGQFEIVKHSVMSLSDDRRIQALLIAFSFGAFVEGAAGFGTPVAISAALMMGAGFRPLYAAGLALLANTSPVAFGALGTPILTLANVTGLDVHKLSAMAGRQLPIFSLVVPIWLVWVMAGWRGAVGIWPALLVCGGSFAAVQFLVANFIGPELVDVLGGLVSLLCLTLFLKIWRPAVPWRFADETPSVATSLPEAGVNYTARQIVSAWVPWVLLTTFVLVWGVPQVKTALGATTAAEKKTFSKGDQGFELRATTVLIQVPSLHRQIARDVPVVSEREIEPAVYELNWLSTTGTGIFFAALVSALWLRVAPVRVLAVFRATCWSMRWPLFTIACMLAIAYVTRYSGMDATMGLAFTKTGYLYPIFAALLGWLGVALTGSDTSSNALFGSLQTITASQLVEQGVLPLEMQQAKLLLASANSTGGVMGKMIDAQSIVVAAVATGQHNQEGPILRFVFWHSLVLAVLMGLLVFYQAYWGAWMIP
;
A
#
# COMPACT_ATOMS: atom_id res chain seq x y z
N MET A 1 3.20 -26.68 -33.70
CA MET A 1 3.26 -25.49 -34.57
C MET A 1 2.28 -24.49 -34.01
N PRO A 2 2.71 -23.35 -33.45
CA PRO A 2 1.79 -22.28 -33.09
C PRO A 2 1.40 -21.51 -34.36
N LEU A 3 0.10 -21.26 -34.50
CA LEU A 3 -0.46 -20.43 -35.56
C LEU A 3 0.13 -19.00 -35.48
N PRO A 4 0.51 -18.35 -36.57
CA PRO A 4 0.94 -16.97 -36.56
C PRO A 4 -0.27 -16.08 -36.30
N LEU A 5 -0.32 -15.49 -35.10
CA LEU A 5 -1.34 -14.52 -34.71
C LEU A 5 -1.06 -13.17 -35.38
N SER A 6 -2.09 -12.53 -35.91
CA SER A 6 -2.04 -11.29 -36.66
C SER A 6 -1.32 -10.17 -35.93
N THR A 7 -0.23 -9.68 -36.53
CA THR A 7 0.41 -8.42 -36.15
C THR A 7 -0.32 -7.28 -36.83
N ALA A 8 -1.03 -6.45 -36.08
CA ALA A 8 -1.55 -5.19 -36.64
C ALA A 8 -0.43 -4.14 -36.52
N HIS A 9 0.07 -3.69 -37.65
CA HIS A 9 0.95 -2.52 -37.72
C HIS A 9 0.09 -1.25 -37.64
N TRP A 10 0.26 -0.50 -36.55
CA TRP A 10 -0.23 0.89 -36.53
C TRP A 10 0.72 1.73 -37.40
N PRO A 11 0.22 2.63 -38.28
CA PRO A 11 1.10 3.52 -39.01
C PRO A 11 1.84 4.39 -37.97
N LEU A 12 3.15 4.17 -37.86
CA LEU A 12 4.03 5.04 -37.09
C LEU A 12 4.06 6.38 -37.85
N THR A 13 3.28 7.34 -37.36
CA THR A 13 3.50 8.75 -37.69
C THR A 13 4.96 9.07 -37.38
N THR A 14 5.61 9.86 -38.21
CA THR A 14 6.99 10.37 -38.05
C THR A 14 7.25 10.63 -36.55
N ILE A 15 8.19 9.86 -35.97
CA ILE A 15 8.44 9.89 -34.53
C ILE A 15 9.12 11.22 -34.19
N SER A 16 8.34 12.23 -33.82
CA SER A 16 8.84 13.42 -33.18
C SER A 16 9.15 13.04 -31.72
N MET A 17 10.43 12.94 -31.38
CA MET A 17 10.89 12.59 -30.05
C MET A 17 11.12 13.88 -29.28
N TRP A 18 10.27 14.13 -28.28
CA TRP A 18 10.33 15.33 -27.44
C TRP A 18 11.21 15.13 -26.21
N THR A 19 12.02 16.13 -25.89
CA THR A 19 12.79 16.18 -24.65
C THR A 19 11.99 16.87 -23.56
N GLN A 20 11.93 16.28 -22.36
CA GLN A 20 11.22 16.85 -21.23
C GLN A 20 11.80 18.24 -20.87
N ASN A 21 10.93 19.17 -20.52
CA ASN A 21 11.30 20.49 -20.01
C ASN A 21 11.18 20.50 -18.47
N TYR A 22 12.31 20.69 -17.76
CA TYR A 22 12.35 20.65 -16.31
C TYR A 22 12.24 22.03 -15.65
N ASP A 23 12.30 23.10 -16.43
CA ASP A 23 12.15 24.48 -15.93
C ASP A 23 11.37 25.35 -16.92
N PRO A 24 10.06 25.09 -17.12
CA PRO A 24 9.24 25.77 -18.10
C PRO A 24 9.04 27.27 -17.82
N LEU A 25 9.28 27.73 -16.59
CA LEU A 25 9.12 29.14 -16.18
C LEU A 25 10.47 29.89 -16.13
N GLY A 26 11.59 29.26 -16.48
CA GLY A 26 12.93 29.86 -16.38
C GLY A 26 13.35 30.12 -14.92
N ASN A 27 12.67 29.55 -13.96
CA ASN A 27 12.97 29.63 -12.55
C ASN A 27 12.55 28.32 -11.88
N LEU A 28 13.53 27.54 -11.42
CA LEU A 28 13.32 26.22 -10.84
C LEU A 28 12.28 26.22 -9.68
N TRP A 29 12.28 27.25 -8.83
CA TRP A 29 11.35 27.32 -7.71
C TRP A 29 9.91 27.58 -8.14
N LEU A 30 9.69 28.47 -9.13
CA LEU A 30 8.35 28.72 -9.69
C LEU A 30 7.85 27.48 -10.45
N SER A 31 8.72 26.86 -11.25
CA SER A 31 8.41 25.60 -11.94
C SER A 31 8.10 24.48 -10.96
N THR A 32 8.81 24.40 -9.82
CA THR A 32 8.51 23.43 -8.76
C THR A 32 7.15 23.68 -8.10
N VAL A 33 6.81 24.93 -7.80
CA VAL A 33 5.49 25.27 -7.25
C VAL A 33 4.38 24.88 -8.25
N ALA A 34 4.56 25.15 -9.52
CA ALA A 34 3.63 24.74 -10.57
C ALA A 34 3.52 23.20 -10.67
N ALA A 35 4.66 22.49 -10.66
CA ALA A 35 4.70 21.02 -10.68
C ALA A 35 4.02 20.38 -9.46
N ALA A 36 4.16 21.01 -8.29
CA ALA A 36 3.55 20.53 -7.04
C ALA A 36 2.04 20.81 -6.95
N LEU A 37 1.52 21.76 -7.75
CA LEU A 37 0.14 22.21 -7.64
C LEU A 37 -0.91 21.09 -7.73
N PRO A 38 -0.82 20.09 -8.63
CA PRO A 38 -1.78 18.98 -8.70
C PRO A 38 -1.84 18.18 -7.41
N VAL A 39 -0.69 17.89 -6.82
CA VAL A 39 -0.57 17.14 -5.58
C VAL A 39 -1.04 17.99 -4.40
N VAL A 40 -0.62 19.24 -4.32
CA VAL A 40 -1.04 20.19 -3.27
C VAL A 40 -2.55 20.44 -3.33
N LEU A 41 -3.12 20.61 -4.53
CA LEU A 41 -4.58 20.77 -4.71
C LEU A 41 -5.34 19.53 -4.23
N LEU A 42 -4.91 18.36 -4.67
CA LEU A 42 -5.48 17.08 -4.22
C LEU A 42 -5.47 16.98 -2.69
N MET A 43 -4.30 17.20 -2.09
CA MET A 43 -4.10 17.13 -0.64
C MET A 43 -4.92 18.16 0.11
N ALA A 44 -4.95 19.41 -0.35
CA ALA A 44 -5.74 20.48 0.25
C ALA A 44 -7.23 20.15 0.22
N LEU A 45 -7.76 19.64 -0.91
CA LEU A 45 -9.15 19.24 -1.02
C LEU A 45 -9.51 18.10 -0.05
N LEU A 46 -8.64 17.09 0.09
CA LEU A 46 -8.81 15.99 1.03
C LEU A 46 -8.75 16.49 2.49
N ALA A 47 -7.79 17.36 2.82
CA ALA A 47 -7.60 17.91 4.17
C ALA A 47 -8.81 18.73 4.66
N THR A 48 -9.58 19.34 3.75
CA THR A 48 -10.81 20.06 4.15
C THR A 48 -11.89 19.14 4.71
N GLY A 49 -11.85 17.84 4.40
CA GLY A 49 -12.90 16.87 4.72
C GLY A 49 -14.26 17.13 4.02
N ARG A 50 -14.36 18.18 3.20
CA ARG A 50 -15.60 18.58 2.50
C ARG A 50 -15.74 17.95 1.11
N VAL A 51 -14.64 17.51 0.52
CA VAL A 51 -14.58 16.96 -0.83
C VAL A 51 -14.27 15.46 -0.73
N SER A 52 -15.10 14.64 -1.40
CA SER A 52 -14.84 13.18 -1.42
C SER A 52 -13.57 12.84 -2.20
N ALA A 53 -12.88 11.76 -1.81
CA ALA A 53 -11.63 11.32 -2.43
C ALA A 53 -11.70 11.18 -3.97
N PRO A 54 -12.78 10.64 -4.58
CA PRO A 54 -12.89 10.59 -6.04
C PRO A 54 -12.91 11.98 -6.71
N LYS A 55 -13.60 12.95 -6.09
CA LYS A 55 -13.67 14.32 -6.62
C LYS A 55 -12.33 15.06 -6.47
N ALA A 56 -11.67 14.89 -5.34
CA ALA A 56 -10.35 15.46 -5.10
C ALA A 56 -9.30 14.87 -6.09
N ALA A 57 -9.32 13.55 -6.31
CA ALA A 57 -8.45 12.88 -7.27
C ALA A 57 -8.70 13.35 -8.70
N LEU A 58 -9.97 13.53 -9.08
CA LEU A 58 -10.32 14.06 -10.40
C LEU A 58 -9.85 15.51 -10.58
N ALA A 59 -9.99 16.36 -9.56
CA ALA A 59 -9.49 17.75 -9.59
C ALA A 59 -7.95 17.78 -9.69
N GLY A 60 -7.26 16.91 -8.95
CA GLY A 60 -5.81 16.74 -9.06
C GLY A 60 -5.39 16.30 -10.46
N LEU A 61 -6.07 15.32 -11.03
CA LEU A 61 -5.80 14.86 -12.40
C LEU A 61 -6.06 15.95 -13.45
N ALA A 62 -7.17 16.67 -13.33
CA ALA A 62 -7.49 17.77 -14.23
C ALA A 62 -6.40 18.86 -14.18
N SER A 63 -5.96 19.25 -12.98
CA SER A 63 -4.87 20.22 -12.82
C SER A 63 -3.53 19.70 -13.34
N ALA A 64 -3.22 18.41 -13.15
CA ALA A 64 -2.01 17.79 -13.70
C ALA A 64 -2.03 17.83 -15.24
N LEU A 65 -3.15 17.47 -15.87
CA LEU A 65 -3.30 17.52 -17.31
C LEU A 65 -3.21 18.94 -17.87
N VAL A 66 -3.86 19.92 -17.21
CA VAL A 66 -3.77 21.33 -17.65
C VAL A 66 -2.32 21.82 -17.59
N LEU A 67 -1.61 21.56 -16.52
CA LEU A 67 -0.20 21.99 -16.41
C LEU A 67 0.69 21.22 -17.39
N ALA A 68 0.51 19.92 -17.53
CA ALA A 68 1.30 19.10 -18.46
C ALA A 68 1.10 19.54 -19.91
N ILE A 69 -0.15 19.84 -20.31
CA ILE A 69 -0.50 20.17 -21.71
C ILE A 69 -0.14 21.62 -22.07
N PHE A 70 -0.24 22.57 -21.14
CA PHE A 70 -0.07 24.00 -21.45
C PHE A 70 1.22 24.62 -20.92
N LEU A 71 1.78 24.10 -19.81
CA LEU A 71 2.98 24.66 -19.22
C LEU A 71 4.23 23.80 -19.49
N TYR A 72 4.11 22.47 -19.39
CA TYR A 72 5.23 21.53 -19.59
C TYR A 72 5.34 21.03 -21.03
N VAL A 73 5.00 21.89 -21.98
CA VAL A 73 5.16 21.60 -23.42
C VAL A 73 6.66 21.59 -23.74
N PRO A 74 7.19 20.56 -24.41
CA PRO A 74 8.54 20.59 -24.97
C PRO A 74 8.74 21.77 -25.92
N GLY A 75 9.94 22.35 -25.94
CA GLY A 75 10.21 23.56 -26.72
C GLY A 75 10.07 23.40 -28.26
N ASP A 76 10.07 22.17 -28.72
CA ASP A 76 9.94 21.76 -30.13
C ASP A 76 8.56 21.20 -30.48
N ALA A 77 7.60 21.19 -29.52
CA ALA A 77 6.24 20.67 -29.70
C ALA A 77 5.18 21.78 -29.67
N THR A 78 4.12 21.59 -30.46
CA THR A 78 2.89 22.39 -30.28
C THR A 78 1.97 21.74 -29.25
N VAL A 79 1.08 22.53 -28.62
CA VAL A 79 0.07 22.02 -27.68
C VAL A 79 -0.81 20.94 -28.33
N ALA A 80 -1.12 21.07 -29.63
CA ALA A 80 -1.96 20.13 -30.35
C ALA A 80 -1.27 18.76 -30.57
N GLU A 81 0.03 18.73 -30.73
CA GLU A 81 0.83 17.50 -30.86
C GLU A 81 1.12 16.86 -29.50
N TRP A 82 1.30 17.69 -28.45
CA TRP A 82 1.64 17.23 -27.11
C TRP A 82 0.45 16.70 -26.31
N ALA A 83 -0.73 17.30 -26.46
CA ALA A 83 -1.93 16.93 -25.69
C ALA A 83 -2.32 15.44 -25.83
N PRO A 84 -2.30 14.80 -27.02
CA PRO A 84 -2.58 13.37 -27.16
C PRO A 84 -1.61 12.49 -26.36
N THR A 85 -0.32 12.88 -26.28
CA THR A 85 0.69 12.17 -25.50
C THR A 85 0.38 12.21 -24.00
N MET A 86 -0.02 13.37 -23.46
CA MET A 86 -0.40 13.50 -22.05
C MET A 86 -1.71 12.78 -21.70
N LEU A 87 -2.68 12.78 -22.62
CA LEU A 87 -3.91 12.00 -22.46
C LEU A 87 -3.62 10.49 -22.51
N ALA A 88 -2.72 10.04 -23.39
CA ALA A 88 -2.27 8.65 -23.45
C ALA A 88 -1.52 8.25 -22.17
N ALA A 89 -0.71 9.14 -21.58
CA ALA A 89 -0.06 8.93 -20.30
C ALA A 89 -1.10 8.75 -19.16
N ALA A 90 -2.11 9.63 -19.11
CA ALA A 90 -3.20 9.50 -18.13
C ALA A 90 -3.98 8.19 -18.31
N GLY A 91 -4.31 7.83 -19.55
CA GLY A 91 -4.99 6.58 -19.88
C GLY A 91 -4.20 5.33 -19.47
N ASN A 92 -2.88 5.33 -19.75
CA ASN A 92 -1.98 4.25 -19.35
C ASN A 92 -1.90 4.10 -17.82
N GLY A 93 -1.77 5.21 -17.09
CA GLY A 93 -1.77 5.21 -15.63
C GLY A 93 -3.10 4.72 -15.04
N ALA A 94 -4.23 5.19 -15.58
CA ALA A 94 -5.57 4.73 -15.16
C ALA A 94 -5.77 3.22 -15.41
N ALA A 95 -5.36 2.73 -16.60
CA ALA A 95 -5.43 1.31 -16.93
C ALA A 95 -4.61 0.46 -15.98
N PHE A 96 -3.38 0.87 -15.64
CA PHE A 96 -2.54 0.19 -14.67
C PHE A 96 -3.18 0.23 -13.25
N GLY A 97 -3.80 1.36 -12.87
CA GLY A 97 -4.52 1.49 -11.61
C GLY A 97 -5.71 0.53 -11.49
N LEU A 98 -6.39 0.23 -12.59
CA LEU A 98 -7.51 -0.72 -12.62
C LEU A 98 -7.03 -2.17 -12.73
N LEU A 99 -6.03 -2.44 -13.56
CA LEU A 99 -5.43 -3.74 -13.81
C LEU A 99 -3.90 -3.60 -13.89
N PRO A 100 -3.09 -4.18 -12.97
CA PRO A 100 -3.44 -5.23 -12.00
C PRO A 100 -3.91 -4.75 -10.61
N ILE A 101 -3.64 -3.49 -10.22
CA ILE A 101 -3.82 -3.03 -8.82
C ILE A 101 -5.28 -3.16 -8.38
N GLY A 102 -6.21 -2.56 -9.12
CA GLY A 102 -7.63 -2.59 -8.78
C GLY A 102 -8.22 -4.01 -8.76
N TRP A 103 -7.71 -4.90 -9.62
CA TRP A 103 -8.13 -6.30 -9.66
C TRP A 103 -7.71 -7.08 -8.41
N ILE A 104 -6.48 -6.86 -7.90
CA ILE A 104 -6.02 -7.45 -6.63
C ILE A 104 -6.97 -7.02 -5.51
N VAL A 105 -7.20 -5.72 -5.40
CA VAL A 105 -8.07 -5.14 -4.36
C VAL A 105 -9.50 -5.66 -4.45
N LEU A 106 -10.09 -5.65 -5.64
CA LEU A 106 -11.46 -6.13 -5.87
C LEU A 106 -11.61 -7.59 -5.47
N SER A 107 -10.65 -8.43 -5.86
CA SER A 107 -10.66 -9.87 -5.57
C SER A 107 -10.50 -10.14 -4.07
N ALA A 108 -9.64 -9.39 -3.38
CA ALA A 108 -9.44 -9.51 -1.94
C ALA A 108 -10.71 -9.10 -1.15
N ILE A 109 -11.31 -7.96 -1.50
CA ILE A 109 -12.57 -7.51 -0.88
C ILE A 109 -13.75 -8.45 -1.21
N PHE A 110 -13.74 -9.06 -2.39
CA PHE A 110 -14.76 -10.07 -2.73
C PHE A 110 -14.66 -11.30 -1.81
N LEU A 111 -13.45 -11.84 -1.59
CA LEU A 111 -13.25 -12.94 -0.64
C LEU A 111 -13.68 -12.55 0.78
N TYR A 112 -13.27 -11.37 1.24
CA TYR A 112 -13.66 -10.83 2.55
C TYR A 112 -15.18 -10.73 2.68
N ASN A 113 -15.86 -10.09 1.74
CA ASN A 113 -17.33 -9.94 1.74
C ASN A 113 -18.04 -11.29 1.70
N LEU A 114 -17.49 -12.28 1.00
CA LEU A 114 -18.03 -13.63 0.98
C LEU A 114 -17.99 -14.28 2.38
N THR A 115 -16.89 -14.09 3.13
CA THR A 115 -16.77 -14.60 4.50
C THR A 115 -17.68 -13.86 5.48
N VAL A 116 -17.90 -12.57 5.29
CA VAL A 116 -18.85 -11.76 6.07
C VAL A 116 -20.29 -12.22 5.81
N GLU A 117 -20.69 -12.30 4.55
CA GLU A 117 -22.05 -12.68 4.13
C GLU A 117 -22.44 -14.09 4.55
N THR A 118 -21.46 -14.99 4.67
CA THR A 118 -21.68 -16.38 5.12
C THR A 118 -21.58 -16.54 6.64
N GLY A 119 -21.34 -15.46 7.39
CA GLY A 119 -21.16 -15.49 8.84
C GLY A 119 -19.84 -16.11 9.31
N GLN A 120 -18.96 -16.55 8.41
CA GLN A 120 -17.69 -17.20 8.79
C GLN A 120 -16.75 -16.19 9.48
N PHE A 121 -16.78 -14.92 9.04
CA PHE A 121 -15.96 -13.89 9.63
C PHE A 121 -16.32 -13.60 11.10
N GLU A 122 -17.60 -13.74 11.49
CA GLU A 122 -18.03 -13.63 12.90
C GLU A 122 -17.44 -14.75 13.76
N ILE A 123 -17.36 -16.00 13.22
CA ILE A 123 -16.71 -17.12 13.91
C ILE A 123 -15.22 -16.84 14.12
N VAL A 124 -14.55 -16.32 13.09
CA VAL A 124 -13.13 -15.91 13.19
C VAL A 124 -12.95 -14.86 14.28
N LYS A 125 -13.74 -13.79 14.29
CA LYS A 125 -13.71 -12.74 15.32
C LYS A 125 -13.90 -13.32 16.74
N HIS A 126 -14.92 -14.13 16.93
CA HIS A 126 -15.21 -14.76 18.21
C HIS A 126 -14.04 -15.64 18.70
N SER A 127 -13.40 -16.40 17.79
CA SER A 127 -12.27 -17.26 18.11
C SER A 127 -11.06 -16.47 18.65
N VAL A 128 -10.86 -15.25 18.17
CA VAL A 128 -9.76 -14.35 18.62
C VAL A 128 -10.10 -13.70 19.97
N MET A 129 -11.33 -13.21 20.14
CA MET A 129 -11.74 -12.51 21.37
C MET A 129 -11.74 -13.40 22.62
N SER A 130 -12.00 -14.70 22.46
CA SER A 130 -12.10 -15.65 23.58
C SER A 130 -10.76 -16.08 24.20
N LEU A 131 -9.61 -15.58 23.69
CA LEU A 131 -8.30 -16.08 24.08
C LEU A 131 -7.76 -15.53 25.43
N SER A 132 -8.19 -14.35 25.87
CA SER A 132 -7.70 -13.73 27.12
C SER A 132 -8.67 -12.69 27.69
N ASP A 133 -8.69 -12.57 29.04
CA ASP A 133 -9.44 -11.55 29.78
C ASP A 133 -8.61 -10.30 30.15
N ASP A 134 -7.30 -10.31 29.91
CA ASP A 134 -6.40 -9.17 30.14
C ASP A 134 -6.49 -8.20 28.95
N ARG A 135 -6.86 -6.94 29.22
CA ARG A 135 -7.06 -5.93 28.17
C ARG A 135 -5.79 -5.63 27.36
N ARG A 136 -4.61 -5.75 27.97
CA ARG A 136 -3.31 -5.57 27.27
C ARG A 136 -3.09 -6.69 26.26
N ILE A 137 -3.39 -7.92 26.65
CA ILE A 137 -3.28 -9.10 25.77
C ILE A 137 -4.35 -9.02 24.67
N GLN A 138 -5.58 -8.60 24.98
CA GLN A 138 -6.62 -8.41 23.98
C GLN A 138 -6.23 -7.33 22.96
N ALA A 139 -5.61 -6.23 23.38
CA ALA A 139 -5.09 -5.22 22.44
C ALA A 139 -4.05 -5.80 21.49
N LEU A 140 -3.14 -6.65 21.98
CA LEU A 140 -2.16 -7.34 21.13
C LEU A 140 -2.81 -8.32 20.14
N LEU A 141 -3.76 -9.11 20.62
CA LEU A 141 -4.47 -10.09 19.77
C LEU A 141 -5.34 -9.41 18.72
N ILE A 142 -6.15 -8.41 19.13
CA ILE A 142 -7.19 -7.80 18.30
C ILE A 142 -6.62 -6.68 17.43
N ALA A 143 -5.96 -5.69 18.05
CA ALA A 143 -5.51 -4.52 17.32
C ALA A 143 -4.26 -4.81 16.50
N PHE A 144 -3.28 -5.52 17.07
CA PHE A 144 -2.00 -5.77 16.40
C PHE A 144 -2.07 -7.02 15.51
N SER A 145 -2.13 -8.24 16.08
CA SER A 145 -1.97 -9.48 15.28
C SER A 145 -3.14 -9.71 14.31
N PHE A 146 -4.39 -9.63 14.81
CA PHE A 146 -5.57 -9.79 13.96
C PHE A 146 -5.78 -8.59 13.04
N GLY A 147 -5.52 -7.37 13.53
CA GLY A 147 -5.56 -6.16 12.71
C GLY A 147 -4.59 -6.23 11.54
N ALA A 148 -3.35 -6.68 11.76
CA ALA A 148 -2.36 -6.86 10.70
C ALA A 148 -2.77 -7.93 9.68
N PHE A 149 -3.34 -9.05 10.15
CA PHE A 149 -3.91 -10.07 9.26
C PHE A 149 -5.02 -9.49 8.36
N VAL A 150 -5.94 -8.71 8.91
CA VAL A 150 -7.03 -8.08 8.15
C VAL A 150 -6.47 -7.00 7.21
N GLU A 151 -5.43 -6.23 7.60
CA GLU A 151 -4.76 -5.25 6.73
C GLU A 151 -4.12 -5.95 5.53
N GLY A 152 -3.41 -7.04 5.76
CA GLY A 152 -2.82 -7.84 4.67
C GLY A 152 -3.86 -8.39 3.71
N ALA A 153 -5.02 -8.81 4.21
CA ALA A 153 -6.08 -9.43 3.42
C ALA A 153 -6.98 -8.43 2.69
N ALA A 154 -7.34 -7.31 3.32
CA ALA A 154 -8.37 -6.40 2.83
C ALA A 154 -7.93 -4.93 2.71
N GLY A 155 -7.08 -4.42 3.61
CA GLY A 155 -6.63 -3.03 3.60
C GLY A 155 -7.77 -1.99 3.73
N PHE A 156 -7.55 -0.81 3.17
CA PHE A 156 -8.55 0.28 2.96
C PHE A 156 -9.35 0.73 4.20
N GLY A 157 -8.72 0.73 5.39
CA GLY A 157 -9.38 1.14 6.63
C GLY A 157 -10.26 0.07 7.28
N THR A 158 -10.52 -1.05 6.61
CA THR A 158 -11.26 -2.20 7.15
C THR A 158 -10.65 -2.72 8.46
N PRO A 159 -9.33 -2.89 8.60
CA PRO A 159 -8.69 -3.36 9.84
C PRO A 159 -8.97 -2.45 11.02
N VAL A 160 -8.89 -1.14 10.81
CA VAL A 160 -9.14 -0.14 11.88
C VAL A 160 -10.58 -0.22 12.35
N ALA A 161 -11.55 -0.30 11.42
CA ALA A 161 -12.98 -0.44 11.77
C ALA A 161 -13.24 -1.69 12.60
N ILE A 162 -12.73 -2.83 12.13
CA ILE A 162 -12.95 -4.13 12.77
C ILE A 162 -12.27 -4.20 14.14
N SER A 163 -10.98 -3.82 14.21
CA SER A 163 -10.22 -3.83 15.47
C SER A 163 -10.83 -2.90 16.51
N ALA A 164 -11.24 -1.68 16.11
CA ALA A 164 -11.89 -0.74 17.00
C ALA A 164 -13.25 -1.27 17.50
N ALA A 165 -14.09 -1.81 16.61
CA ALA A 165 -15.37 -2.40 16.99
C ALA A 165 -15.21 -3.63 17.92
N LEU A 166 -14.22 -4.51 17.64
CA LEU A 166 -13.92 -5.65 18.50
C LEU A 166 -13.43 -5.22 19.89
N MET A 167 -12.56 -4.22 19.97
CA MET A 167 -12.11 -3.66 21.24
C MET A 167 -13.27 -3.01 22.01
N MET A 168 -14.20 -2.32 21.34
CA MET A 168 -15.43 -1.82 21.97
C MET A 168 -16.25 -2.98 22.55
N GLY A 169 -16.47 -4.04 21.77
CA GLY A 169 -17.12 -5.26 22.25
C GLY A 169 -16.41 -5.95 23.42
N ALA A 170 -15.09 -5.81 23.49
CA ALA A 170 -14.28 -6.29 24.60
C ALA A 170 -14.27 -5.33 25.84
N GLY A 171 -14.95 -4.17 25.78
CA GLY A 171 -15.07 -3.23 26.92
C GLY A 171 -14.00 -2.14 26.96
N PHE A 172 -13.27 -1.89 25.87
CA PHE A 172 -12.37 -0.76 25.79
C PHE A 172 -13.13 0.57 25.73
N ARG A 173 -12.55 1.61 26.32
CA ARG A 173 -13.09 2.98 26.17
C ARG A 173 -13.02 3.40 24.70
N PRO A 174 -14.04 4.13 24.16
CA PRO A 174 -14.12 4.46 22.75
C PRO A 174 -12.87 5.14 22.16
N LEU A 175 -12.31 6.13 22.87
CA LEU A 175 -11.10 6.85 22.41
C LEU A 175 -9.88 5.92 22.35
N TYR A 176 -9.72 5.02 23.34
CA TYR A 176 -8.64 4.04 23.32
C TYR A 176 -8.84 3.00 22.22
N ALA A 177 -10.06 2.50 22.02
CA ALA A 177 -10.35 1.56 20.94
C ALA A 177 -10.02 2.15 19.58
N ALA A 178 -10.43 3.40 19.30
CA ALA A 178 -10.10 4.10 18.08
C ALA A 178 -8.59 4.35 17.93
N GLY A 179 -7.97 4.95 18.93
CA GLY A 179 -6.55 5.33 18.89
C GLY A 179 -5.60 4.13 18.83
N LEU A 180 -5.86 3.06 19.58
CA LEU A 180 -5.03 1.85 19.57
C LEU A 180 -5.19 1.07 18.25
N ALA A 181 -6.38 1.04 17.65
CA ALA A 181 -6.58 0.44 16.34
C ALA A 181 -5.77 1.19 15.25
N LEU A 182 -5.79 2.52 15.28
CA LEU A 182 -4.99 3.36 14.37
C LEU A 182 -3.48 3.15 14.58
N LEU A 183 -3.03 3.12 15.84
CA LEU A 183 -1.62 2.93 16.18
C LEU A 183 -1.11 1.54 15.77
N ALA A 184 -1.86 0.47 16.06
CA ALA A 184 -1.48 -0.89 15.71
C ALA A 184 -1.41 -1.11 14.20
N ASN A 185 -2.28 -0.43 13.43
CA ASN A 185 -2.33 -0.54 11.98
C ASN A 185 -1.07 -0.02 11.27
N THR A 186 -0.18 0.69 11.96
CA THR A 186 1.04 1.25 11.36
C THR A 186 2.01 0.17 10.87
N SER A 187 2.13 -0.95 11.57
CA SER A 187 3.11 -1.99 11.23
C SER A 187 2.86 -2.68 9.88
N PRO A 188 1.61 -3.00 9.49
CA PRO A 188 1.33 -3.76 8.28
C PRO A 188 1.11 -2.91 7.01
N VAL A 189 0.83 -1.61 7.09
CA VAL A 189 0.29 -0.81 5.97
C VAL A 189 1.11 -0.86 4.67
N ALA A 190 2.46 -0.93 4.72
CA ALA A 190 3.29 -0.99 3.52
C ALA A 190 3.04 -2.27 2.69
N PHE A 191 2.63 -3.35 3.34
CA PHE A 191 2.30 -4.63 2.73
C PHE A 191 0.80 -4.92 2.73
N GLY A 192 -0.02 -3.93 3.09
CA GLY A 192 -1.47 -4.04 3.14
C GLY A 192 -2.10 -4.36 1.78
N ALA A 193 -3.32 -4.88 1.79
CA ALA A 193 -4.06 -5.33 0.60
C ALA A 193 -3.15 -6.13 -0.37
N LEU A 194 -2.50 -7.16 0.19
CA LEU A 194 -1.60 -8.07 -0.54
C LEU A 194 -0.44 -7.36 -1.27
N GLY A 195 0.22 -6.45 -0.56
CA GLY A 195 1.44 -5.79 -1.01
C GLY A 195 1.23 -4.72 -2.09
N THR A 196 -0.01 -4.26 -2.31
CA THR A 196 -0.31 -3.26 -3.36
C THR A 196 0.51 -1.98 -3.25
N PRO A 197 0.88 -1.44 -2.08
CA PRO A 197 1.75 -0.27 -1.99
C PRO A 197 3.13 -0.50 -2.62
N ILE A 198 3.78 -1.62 -2.30
CA ILE A 198 5.11 -1.97 -2.84
C ILE A 198 5.03 -2.29 -4.34
N LEU A 199 3.98 -2.99 -4.78
CA LEU A 199 3.76 -3.28 -6.21
C LEU A 199 3.58 -1.98 -7.02
N THR A 200 2.85 -1.01 -6.47
CA THR A 200 2.67 0.31 -7.08
C THR A 200 3.99 1.08 -7.13
N LEU A 201 4.74 1.09 -6.02
CA LEU A 201 6.05 1.72 -5.94
C LEU A 201 7.01 1.15 -6.99
N ALA A 202 7.08 -0.18 -7.13
CA ALA A 202 7.89 -0.86 -8.13
C ALA A 202 7.52 -0.41 -9.56
N ASN A 203 6.23 -0.29 -9.83
CA ASN A 203 5.77 0.12 -11.17
C ASN A 203 6.14 1.56 -11.51
N VAL A 204 5.88 2.52 -10.61
CA VAL A 204 6.14 3.94 -10.89
C VAL A 204 7.63 4.28 -10.90
N THR A 205 8.46 3.52 -10.16
CA THR A 205 9.90 3.73 -10.09
C THR A 205 10.69 2.92 -11.11
N GLY A 206 10.12 1.82 -11.61
CA GLY A 206 10.82 0.84 -12.44
C GLY A 206 11.84 -0.01 -11.67
N LEU A 207 11.84 0.05 -10.32
CA LEU A 207 12.72 -0.74 -9.49
C LEU A 207 12.18 -2.17 -9.31
N ASP A 208 13.09 -3.09 -9.00
CA ASP A 208 12.74 -4.48 -8.75
C ASP A 208 11.84 -4.62 -7.50
N VAL A 209 10.70 -5.29 -7.67
CA VAL A 209 9.69 -5.44 -6.61
C VAL A 209 10.21 -6.22 -5.40
N HIS A 210 11.04 -7.27 -5.64
CA HIS A 210 11.60 -8.06 -4.54
C HIS A 210 12.63 -7.26 -3.74
N LYS A 211 13.44 -6.43 -4.39
CA LYS A 211 14.39 -5.54 -3.71
C LYS A 211 13.68 -4.47 -2.91
N LEU A 212 12.61 -3.86 -3.44
CA LEU A 212 11.78 -2.91 -2.69
C LEU A 212 11.10 -3.57 -1.49
N SER A 213 10.53 -4.76 -1.70
CA SER A 213 9.97 -5.58 -0.62
C SER A 213 11.01 -5.89 0.46
N ALA A 214 12.21 -6.36 0.04
CA ALA A 214 13.30 -6.66 0.95
C ALA A 214 13.78 -5.42 1.72
N MET A 215 13.88 -4.25 1.06
CA MET A 215 14.28 -3.00 1.73
C MET A 215 13.26 -2.58 2.79
N ALA A 216 11.96 -2.56 2.47
CA ALA A 216 10.91 -2.31 3.44
C ALA A 216 10.90 -3.36 4.57
N GLY A 217 11.14 -4.64 4.22
CA GLY A 217 11.28 -5.77 5.15
C GLY A 217 12.55 -5.74 6.00
N ARG A 218 13.46 -4.79 5.81
CA ARG A 218 14.63 -4.51 6.68
C ARG A 218 14.44 -3.27 7.54
N GLN A 219 13.49 -2.42 7.19
CA GLN A 219 13.14 -1.21 7.95
C GLN A 219 11.99 -1.46 8.94
N LEU A 220 10.88 -2.01 8.47
CA LEU A 220 9.64 -2.14 9.24
C LEU A 220 9.70 -3.13 10.42
N PRO A 221 10.41 -4.28 10.38
CA PRO A 221 10.48 -5.21 11.51
C PRO A 221 10.95 -4.59 12.82
N ILE A 222 11.82 -3.57 12.75
CA ILE A 222 12.26 -2.81 13.93
C ILE A 222 11.05 -2.13 14.59
N PHE A 223 10.20 -1.50 13.79
CA PHE A 223 8.98 -0.84 14.27
C PHE A 223 7.91 -1.83 14.69
N SER A 224 7.79 -2.95 13.96
CA SER A 224 6.85 -4.02 14.30
C SER A 224 7.15 -4.69 15.64
N LEU A 225 8.41 -4.67 16.08
CA LEU A 225 8.80 -5.08 17.42
C LEU A 225 8.45 -3.99 18.46
N VAL A 226 8.60 -2.71 18.12
CA VAL A 226 8.36 -1.57 19.01
C VAL A 226 6.87 -1.27 19.18
N VAL A 227 6.07 -1.37 18.11
CA VAL A 227 4.64 -0.97 18.11
C VAL A 227 3.80 -1.72 19.17
N PRO A 228 3.90 -3.04 19.40
CA PRO A 228 3.21 -3.72 20.51
C PRO A 228 3.56 -3.16 21.87
N ILE A 229 4.84 -2.85 22.11
CA ILE A 229 5.32 -2.24 23.35
C ILE A 229 4.72 -0.84 23.52
N TRP A 230 4.76 -0.05 22.45
CA TRP A 230 4.22 1.31 22.38
C TRP A 230 2.70 1.32 22.63
N LEU A 231 1.97 0.41 22.01
CA LEU A 231 0.53 0.25 22.15
C LEU A 231 0.13 -0.01 23.60
N VAL A 232 0.80 -0.94 24.28
CA VAL A 232 0.52 -1.24 25.69
C VAL A 232 1.00 -0.12 26.60
N TRP A 233 2.11 0.53 26.30
CA TRP A 233 2.58 1.70 27.05
C TRP A 233 1.58 2.86 27.00
N VAL A 234 1.02 3.18 25.86
CA VAL A 234 0.00 4.23 25.69
C VAL A 234 -1.27 3.91 26.49
N MET A 235 -1.66 2.63 26.58
CA MET A 235 -2.87 2.19 27.25
C MET A 235 -2.71 2.04 28.78
N ALA A 236 -1.65 1.37 29.21
CA ALA A 236 -1.46 0.90 30.58
C ALA A 236 -0.20 1.46 31.29
N GLY A 237 0.51 2.39 30.61
CA GLY A 237 1.76 2.95 31.09
C GLY A 237 2.94 1.96 31.07
N TRP A 238 4.14 2.45 31.42
CA TRP A 238 5.37 1.65 31.37
C TRP A 238 5.32 0.41 32.27
N ARG A 239 4.77 0.53 33.50
CA ARG A 239 4.61 -0.61 34.41
C ARG A 239 3.68 -1.68 33.84
N GLY A 240 2.63 -1.26 33.12
CA GLY A 240 1.72 -2.17 32.42
C GLY A 240 2.42 -2.94 31.29
N ALA A 241 3.27 -2.28 30.51
CA ALA A 241 4.05 -2.90 29.45
C ALA A 241 5.08 -3.90 30.03
N VAL A 242 5.86 -3.49 31.05
CA VAL A 242 6.83 -4.37 31.70
C VAL A 242 6.15 -5.60 32.33
N GLY A 243 4.91 -5.47 32.86
CA GLY A 243 4.17 -6.59 33.44
C GLY A 243 3.82 -7.72 32.46
N ILE A 244 3.85 -7.45 31.15
CA ILE A 244 3.56 -8.46 30.10
C ILE A 244 4.66 -8.54 29.04
N TRP A 245 5.90 -8.12 29.35
CA TRP A 245 7.00 -8.08 28.40
C TRP A 245 7.23 -9.39 27.59
N PRO A 246 7.03 -10.63 28.17
CA PRO A 246 7.20 -11.83 27.38
C PRO A 246 6.16 -11.94 26.25
N ALA A 247 4.91 -11.57 26.53
CA ALA A 247 3.85 -11.56 25.50
C ALA A 247 4.09 -10.50 24.43
N LEU A 248 4.64 -9.33 24.81
CA LEU A 248 5.04 -8.28 23.85
C LEU A 248 6.13 -8.78 22.90
N LEU A 249 7.15 -9.45 23.43
CA LEU A 249 8.22 -10.02 22.60
C LEU A 249 7.72 -11.15 21.71
N VAL A 250 6.86 -12.03 22.19
CA VAL A 250 6.29 -13.11 21.38
C VAL A 250 5.44 -12.52 20.25
N CYS A 251 4.58 -11.56 20.56
CA CYS A 251 3.69 -10.92 19.58
C CYS A 251 4.47 -10.13 18.52
N GLY A 252 5.25 -9.14 18.94
CA GLY A 252 6.02 -8.29 18.04
C GLY A 252 7.18 -9.03 17.37
N GLY A 253 7.88 -9.89 18.11
CA GLY A 253 9.02 -10.65 17.60
C GLY A 253 8.63 -11.67 16.54
N SER A 254 7.54 -12.43 16.73
CA SER A 254 7.06 -13.37 15.71
C SER A 254 6.57 -12.64 14.44
N PHE A 255 5.84 -11.52 14.61
CA PHE A 255 5.43 -10.71 13.47
C PHE A 255 6.65 -10.14 12.72
N ALA A 256 7.57 -9.50 13.42
CA ALA A 256 8.78 -8.91 12.84
C ALA A 256 9.66 -9.94 12.11
N ALA A 257 9.81 -11.13 12.69
CA ALA A 257 10.56 -12.23 12.07
C ALA A 257 9.91 -12.69 10.76
N VAL A 258 8.59 -12.89 10.75
CA VAL A 258 7.86 -13.29 9.53
C VAL A 258 7.87 -12.17 8.50
N GLN A 259 7.66 -10.91 8.94
CA GLN A 259 7.73 -9.73 8.06
C GLN A 259 9.09 -9.65 7.37
N PHE A 260 10.20 -9.83 8.12
CA PHE A 260 11.54 -9.88 7.55
C PHE A 260 11.71 -11.04 6.56
N LEU A 261 11.36 -12.28 6.96
CA LEU A 261 11.59 -13.47 6.14
C LEU A 261 10.75 -13.42 4.85
N VAL A 262 9.45 -13.14 4.96
CA VAL A 262 8.56 -13.14 3.79
C VAL A 262 8.92 -12.01 2.84
N ALA A 263 9.16 -10.80 3.34
CA ALA A 263 9.50 -9.64 2.51
C ALA A 263 10.84 -9.81 1.76
N ASN A 264 11.83 -10.49 2.38
CA ASN A 264 13.15 -10.69 1.75
C ASN A 264 13.21 -11.90 0.81
N PHE A 265 12.42 -12.98 1.05
CA PHE A 265 12.60 -14.25 0.34
C PHE A 265 11.39 -14.69 -0.48
N ILE A 266 10.19 -14.15 -0.23
CA ILE A 266 8.96 -14.53 -0.95
C ILE A 266 8.46 -13.36 -1.80
N GLY A 267 8.25 -12.19 -1.20
CA GLY A 267 7.73 -11.00 -1.86
C GLY A 267 6.73 -10.25 -0.98
N PRO A 268 6.14 -9.13 -1.48
CA PRO A 268 5.32 -8.25 -0.66
C PRO A 268 3.91 -8.77 -0.36
N GLU A 269 3.38 -9.70 -1.16
CA GLU A 269 1.95 -10.02 -1.18
C GLU A 269 1.45 -10.72 0.10
N LEU A 270 2.31 -11.52 0.74
CA LEU A 270 1.91 -12.35 1.89
C LEU A 270 2.47 -11.89 3.23
N VAL A 271 3.24 -10.81 3.25
CA VAL A 271 3.96 -10.37 4.44
C VAL A 271 3.05 -10.22 5.64
N ASP A 272 1.96 -9.47 5.50
CA ASP A 272 1.07 -9.15 6.61
C ASP A 272 0.10 -10.28 6.93
N VAL A 273 -0.37 -10.99 5.92
CA VAL A 273 -1.27 -12.14 6.11
C VAL A 273 -0.56 -13.20 6.95
N LEU A 274 0.66 -13.60 6.54
CA LEU A 274 1.46 -14.57 7.29
C LEU A 274 1.96 -14.00 8.62
N GLY A 275 2.42 -12.75 8.63
CA GLY A 275 2.88 -12.06 9.84
C GLY A 275 1.80 -12.01 10.91
N GLY A 276 0.59 -11.56 10.54
CA GLY A 276 -0.56 -11.51 11.44
C GLY A 276 -1.01 -12.88 11.94
N LEU A 277 -1.13 -13.87 11.04
CA LEU A 277 -1.51 -15.24 11.40
C LEU A 277 -0.49 -15.91 12.32
N VAL A 278 0.80 -15.82 12.01
CA VAL A 278 1.86 -16.43 12.83
C VAL A 278 1.96 -15.72 14.17
N SER A 279 1.86 -14.39 14.22
CA SER A 279 1.85 -13.63 15.48
C SER A 279 0.66 -14.03 16.37
N LEU A 280 -0.54 -14.15 15.76
CA LEU A 280 -1.75 -14.59 16.47
C LEU A 280 -1.58 -16.02 17.01
N LEU A 281 -1.04 -16.93 16.20
CA LEU A 281 -0.79 -18.33 16.58
C LEU A 281 0.25 -18.43 17.70
N CYS A 282 1.40 -17.76 17.53
CA CYS A 282 2.48 -17.77 18.52
C CYS A 282 2.00 -17.22 19.87
N LEU A 283 1.29 -16.09 19.85
CA LEU A 283 0.75 -15.51 21.08
C LEU A 283 -0.32 -16.42 21.71
N THR A 284 -1.21 -17.00 20.91
CA THR A 284 -2.23 -17.96 21.42
C THR A 284 -1.61 -19.20 22.06
N LEU A 285 -0.57 -19.77 21.43
CA LEU A 285 0.15 -20.92 21.99
C LEU A 285 0.92 -20.54 23.26
N PHE A 286 1.54 -19.36 23.24
CA PHE A 286 2.28 -18.84 24.41
C PHE A 286 1.35 -18.64 25.63
N LEU A 287 0.12 -18.14 25.43
CA LEU A 287 -0.86 -17.94 26.50
C LEU A 287 -1.37 -19.26 27.13
N LYS A 288 -1.10 -20.43 26.54
CA LYS A 288 -1.38 -21.74 27.19
C LYS A 288 -0.37 -22.07 28.28
N ILE A 289 0.86 -21.58 28.17
CA ILE A 289 1.97 -21.86 29.10
C ILE A 289 2.29 -20.67 30.02
N TRP A 290 1.91 -19.45 29.59
CA TRP A 290 2.16 -18.23 30.37
C TRP A 290 0.91 -17.35 30.40
N ARG A 291 0.61 -16.81 31.58
CA ARG A 291 -0.46 -15.83 31.78
C ARG A 291 0.03 -14.73 32.72
N PRO A 292 -0.42 -13.47 32.57
CA PRO A 292 -0.11 -12.42 33.51
C PRO A 292 -0.64 -12.78 34.89
N ALA A 293 0.17 -12.52 35.93
CA ALA A 293 -0.18 -12.86 37.32
C ALA A 293 -1.46 -12.16 37.81
N VAL A 294 -1.69 -10.93 37.32
CA VAL A 294 -2.91 -10.16 37.60
C VAL A 294 -3.43 -9.62 36.27
N PRO A 295 -4.64 -10.03 35.80
CA PRO A 295 -5.28 -9.46 34.62
C PRO A 295 -5.49 -7.96 34.82
N TRP A 296 -5.07 -7.17 33.86
CA TRP A 296 -5.25 -5.72 33.86
C TRP A 296 -6.56 -5.32 33.21
N ARG A 297 -7.29 -4.40 33.84
CA ARG A 297 -8.55 -3.83 33.36
C ARG A 297 -8.54 -2.31 33.53
N PHE A 298 -9.42 -1.60 32.81
CA PHE A 298 -9.60 -0.16 33.03
C PHE A 298 -10.24 0.11 34.40
N ALA A 299 -9.85 1.21 35.06
CA ALA A 299 -10.31 1.54 36.40
C ALA A 299 -11.84 1.71 36.55
N ASP A 300 -12.50 2.10 35.46
CA ASP A 300 -13.95 2.35 35.43
C ASP A 300 -14.76 1.14 34.93
N GLU A 301 -14.10 0.02 34.74
CA GLU A 301 -14.74 -1.19 34.23
C GLU A 301 -15.53 -1.87 35.35
N THR A 302 -16.87 -1.69 35.32
CA THR A 302 -17.74 -2.40 36.27
C THR A 302 -17.75 -3.90 35.96
N PRO A 303 -17.71 -4.79 36.97
CA PRO A 303 -17.68 -6.24 36.72
C PRO A 303 -18.86 -6.80 35.91
N SER A 304 -19.95 -6.05 35.79
CA SER A 304 -21.16 -6.48 35.06
C SER A 304 -21.12 -6.27 33.54
N VAL A 305 -20.20 -5.46 33.01
CA VAL A 305 -20.09 -5.21 31.55
C VAL A 305 -19.32 -6.34 30.83
N ALA A 306 -18.61 -7.19 31.57
CA ALA A 306 -17.94 -8.38 31.03
C ALA A 306 -18.90 -9.43 30.43
N THR A 307 -20.23 -9.23 30.54
CA THR A 307 -21.26 -10.18 30.10
C THR A 307 -22.10 -9.72 28.91
N SER A 308 -21.86 -8.51 28.36
CA SER A 308 -22.59 -8.05 27.16
C SER A 308 -21.76 -8.14 25.89
N LEU A 309 -21.14 -9.31 25.63
CA LEU A 309 -20.91 -9.70 24.24
C LEU A 309 -22.29 -9.86 23.60
N PRO A 310 -22.57 -9.31 22.39
CA PRO A 310 -23.75 -9.68 21.65
C PRO A 310 -23.69 -11.21 21.48
N GLU A 311 -24.67 -11.91 22.06
CA GLU A 311 -24.74 -13.38 22.14
C GLU A 311 -23.65 -14.08 23.01
N ALA A 312 -23.59 -13.77 24.31
CA ALA A 312 -23.03 -14.68 25.30
C ALA A 312 -23.86 -15.98 25.34
N GLY A 313 -23.49 -16.94 24.50
CA GLY A 313 -24.21 -18.23 24.39
C GLY A 313 -23.84 -19.07 23.16
N VAL A 314 -23.19 -18.50 22.15
CA VAL A 314 -22.81 -19.29 20.95
C VAL A 314 -21.41 -19.87 21.16
N ASN A 315 -21.34 -21.11 21.63
CA ASN A 315 -20.10 -21.89 21.64
C ASN A 315 -19.90 -22.53 20.26
N TYR A 316 -18.98 -21.98 19.48
CA TYR A 316 -18.59 -22.61 18.22
C TYR A 316 -17.75 -23.86 18.46
N THR A 317 -18.08 -24.93 17.75
CA THR A 317 -17.28 -26.17 17.78
C THR A 317 -15.93 -25.95 17.10
N ALA A 318 -14.91 -26.72 17.46
CA ALA A 318 -13.60 -26.68 16.82
C ALA A 318 -13.70 -26.84 15.28
N ARG A 319 -14.65 -27.68 14.81
CA ARG A 319 -14.89 -27.88 13.37
C ARG A 319 -15.41 -26.60 12.68
N GLN A 320 -16.31 -25.85 13.33
CA GLN A 320 -16.81 -24.57 12.80
C GLN A 320 -15.69 -23.53 12.75
N ILE A 321 -14.86 -23.43 13.80
CA ILE A 321 -13.73 -22.52 13.84
C ILE A 321 -12.73 -22.86 12.71
N VAL A 322 -12.32 -24.12 12.57
CA VAL A 322 -11.42 -24.55 11.49
C VAL A 322 -12.04 -24.26 10.12
N SER A 323 -13.32 -24.55 9.92
CA SER A 323 -14.02 -24.27 8.64
C SER A 323 -14.05 -22.78 8.31
N ALA A 324 -14.18 -21.90 9.32
CA ALA A 324 -14.18 -20.45 9.14
C ALA A 324 -12.82 -19.89 8.74
N TRP A 325 -11.72 -20.55 9.10
CA TRP A 325 -10.37 -20.18 8.73
C TRP A 325 -9.94 -20.69 7.34
N VAL A 326 -10.64 -21.69 6.77
CA VAL A 326 -10.30 -22.27 5.45
C VAL A 326 -10.19 -21.25 4.32
N PRO A 327 -11.10 -20.25 4.15
CA PRO A 327 -10.97 -19.24 3.10
C PRO A 327 -9.63 -18.47 3.15
N TRP A 328 -9.11 -18.21 4.33
CA TRP A 328 -7.85 -17.50 4.55
C TRP A 328 -6.63 -18.38 4.27
N VAL A 329 -6.72 -19.67 4.59
CA VAL A 329 -5.71 -20.68 4.21
C VAL A 329 -5.67 -20.82 2.69
N LEU A 330 -6.83 -20.88 2.03
CA LEU A 330 -6.93 -20.91 0.58
C LEU A 330 -6.34 -19.65 -0.04
N LEU A 331 -6.67 -18.44 0.46
CA LEU A 331 -6.08 -17.20 0.03
C LEU A 331 -4.53 -17.29 0.03
N THR A 332 -3.97 -17.65 1.18
CA THR A 332 -2.51 -17.78 1.35
C THR A 332 -1.93 -18.79 0.36
N THR A 333 -2.56 -19.96 0.21
CA THR A 333 -2.11 -21.02 -0.70
C THR A 333 -2.12 -20.55 -2.16
N PHE A 334 -3.22 -19.94 -2.62
CA PHE A 334 -3.33 -19.47 -3.99
C PHE A 334 -2.34 -18.35 -4.29
N VAL A 335 -2.15 -17.40 -3.37
CA VAL A 335 -1.17 -16.32 -3.55
C VAL A 335 0.25 -16.86 -3.60
N LEU A 336 0.61 -17.83 -2.74
CA LEU A 336 1.90 -18.53 -2.80
C LEU A 336 2.08 -19.22 -4.15
N VAL A 337 1.10 -20.01 -4.61
CA VAL A 337 1.17 -20.72 -5.89
C VAL A 337 1.31 -19.75 -7.06
N TRP A 338 0.53 -18.66 -7.09
CA TRP A 338 0.65 -17.60 -8.13
C TRP A 338 1.94 -16.80 -8.01
N GLY A 339 2.58 -16.76 -6.85
CA GLY A 339 3.90 -16.15 -6.63
C GLY A 339 5.06 -16.92 -7.24
N VAL A 340 4.91 -18.24 -7.44
CA VAL A 340 5.98 -19.11 -7.99
C VAL A 340 6.30 -18.73 -9.45
N PRO A 341 7.57 -18.38 -9.81
CA PRO A 341 7.92 -17.93 -11.16
C PRO A 341 7.53 -18.92 -12.27
N GLN A 342 7.69 -20.24 -12.02
CA GLN A 342 7.34 -21.30 -12.96
C GLN A 342 5.83 -21.33 -13.24
N VAL A 343 5.00 -21.09 -12.19
CA VAL A 343 3.55 -21.03 -12.32
C VAL A 343 3.15 -19.76 -13.07
N LYS A 344 3.74 -18.61 -12.73
CA LYS A 344 3.50 -17.34 -13.46
C LYS A 344 3.79 -17.51 -14.95
N THR A 345 4.93 -18.09 -15.30
CA THR A 345 5.31 -18.33 -16.70
C THR A 345 4.35 -19.31 -17.39
N ALA A 346 3.98 -20.41 -16.71
CA ALA A 346 3.00 -21.37 -17.24
C ALA A 346 1.61 -20.74 -17.44
N LEU A 347 1.24 -19.74 -16.63
CA LEU A 347 0.02 -18.95 -16.76
C LEU A 347 0.16 -17.81 -17.77
N GLY A 348 1.30 -17.69 -18.48
CA GLY A 348 1.52 -16.76 -19.58
C GLY A 348 2.11 -15.40 -19.16
N ALA A 349 2.71 -15.28 -17.98
CA ALA A 349 3.44 -14.05 -17.61
C ALA A 349 4.64 -13.84 -18.54
N THR A 350 4.88 -12.59 -18.91
CA THR A 350 6.05 -12.20 -19.71
C THR A 350 7.28 -12.01 -18.84
N THR A 351 8.44 -12.43 -19.36
CA THR A 351 9.73 -12.16 -18.71
C THR A 351 10.18 -10.72 -18.97
N ALA A 352 11.06 -10.19 -18.11
CA ALA A 352 11.63 -8.85 -18.30
C ALA A 352 12.40 -8.73 -19.64
N ALA A 353 13.06 -9.80 -20.08
CA ALA A 353 13.78 -9.83 -21.35
C ALA A 353 12.82 -9.74 -22.55
N GLU A 354 11.71 -10.46 -22.53
CA GLU A 354 10.68 -10.41 -23.55
C GLU A 354 10.03 -9.04 -23.63
N LYS A 355 9.67 -8.45 -22.48
CA LYS A 355 9.11 -7.11 -22.40
C LYS A 355 10.09 -6.06 -22.94
N LYS A 356 11.38 -6.18 -22.62
CA LYS A 356 12.45 -5.32 -23.14
C LYS A 356 12.60 -5.47 -24.65
N THR A 357 12.53 -6.69 -25.18
CA THR A 357 12.58 -6.95 -26.61
C THR A 357 11.40 -6.36 -27.34
N PHE A 358 10.18 -6.57 -26.81
CA PHE A 358 8.95 -5.97 -27.36
C PHE A 358 8.99 -4.44 -27.31
N SER A 359 9.53 -3.84 -26.24
CA SER A 359 9.64 -2.37 -26.12
C SER A 359 10.60 -1.73 -27.11
N LYS A 360 11.50 -2.50 -27.72
CA LYS A 360 12.44 -2.01 -28.75
C LYS A 360 11.93 -2.23 -30.17
N GLY A 361 10.95 -3.13 -30.36
CA GLY A 361 10.33 -3.40 -31.64
C GLY A 361 9.23 -2.38 -32.01
N ASP A 362 8.76 -2.42 -33.24
CA ASP A 362 7.72 -1.51 -33.78
C ASP A 362 6.37 -2.22 -33.95
N GLN A 363 6.09 -3.20 -33.09
CA GLN A 363 4.94 -4.09 -33.18
C GLN A 363 3.76 -3.61 -32.34
N GLY A 364 3.08 -2.57 -32.56
CA GLY A 364 1.92 -2.00 -31.87
C GLY A 364 1.31 -2.84 -30.72
N PHE A 365 0.99 -4.12 -30.94
CA PHE A 365 0.59 -5.06 -29.89
C PHE A 365 1.05 -6.49 -30.19
N GLU A 366 1.19 -7.30 -29.14
CA GLU A 366 1.51 -8.73 -29.21
C GLU A 366 0.62 -9.53 -28.25
N LEU A 367 -0.08 -10.52 -28.78
CA LEU A 367 -0.90 -11.45 -28.01
C LEU A 367 -0.09 -12.73 -27.72
N ARG A 368 0.13 -13.02 -26.44
CA ARG A 368 0.80 -14.22 -25.94
C ARG A 368 -0.13 -14.97 -25.00
N ALA A 369 -0.60 -16.13 -25.40
CA ALA A 369 -1.45 -16.98 -24.57
C ALA A 369 -2.51 -16.19 -23.75
N THR A 370 -2.16 -15.77 -22.55
CA THR A 370 -3.04 -15.06 -21.60
C THR A 370 -2.57 -13.63 -21.30
N THR A 371 -1.54 -13.14 -22.00
CA THR A 371 -0.98 -11.80 -21.81
C THR A 371 -1.00 -11.03 -23.13
N VAL A 372 -1.45 -9.79 -23.06
CA VAL A 372 -1.40 -8.86 -24.19
C VAL A 372 -0.41 -7.75 -23.84
N LEU A 373 0.61 -7.57 -24.68
CA LEU A 373 1.52 -6.44 -24.61
C LEU A 373 1.05 -5.37 -25.61
N ILE A 374 0.92 -4.14 -25.15
CA ILE A 374 0.44 -3.01 -25.95
C ILE A 374 1.46 -1.88 -25.84
N GLN A 375 2.04 -1.47 -26.96
CA GLN A 375 2.77 -0.21 -27.05
C GLN A 375 1.74 0.91 -27.05
N VAL A 376 1.77 1.76 -26.02
CA VAL A 376 0.72 2.78 -25.82
C VAL A 376 0.81 3.81 -26.96
N PRO A 377 -0.23 3.93 -27.80
CA PRO A 377 -0.22 4.86 -28.93
C PRO A 377 0.04 6.29 -28.46
N SER A 378 0.74 7.08 -29.25
CA SER A 378 1.11 8.49 -28.96
C SER A 378 1.98 8.70 -27.71
N LEU A 379 2.42 7.65 -27.02
CA LEU A 379 3.26 7.75 -25.82
C LEU A 379 4.54 6.93 -25.93
N HIS A 380 4.46 5.72 -26.50
CA HIS A 380 5.60 4.79 -26.55
C HIS A 380 6.76 5.39 -27.35
N ARG A 381 7.93 5.56 -26.69
CA ARG A 381 9.17 6.11 -27.28
C ARG A 381 9.03 7.53 -27.85
N GLN A 382 8.02 8.31 -27.43
CA GLN A 382 7.84 9.69 -27.87
C GLN A 382 8.58 10.70 -26.99
N ILE A 383 8.99 10.30 -25.79
CA ILE A 383 9.55 11.17 -24.76
C ILE A 383 10.96 10.70 -24.40
N ALA A 384 11.90 11.64 -24.32
CA ALA A 384 13.25 11.41 -23.83
C ALA A 384 13.47 12.20 -22.53
N ARG A 385 14.10 11.55 -21.57
CA ARG A 385 14.74 12.19 -20.43
C ARG A 385 16.16 12.61 -20.79
N ASP A 386 16.60 13.73 -20.26
CA ASP A 386 17.92 14.28 -20.52
C ASP A 386 18.57 14.82 -19.24
N VAL A 387 19.82 15.24 -19.35
CA VAL A 387 20.54 15.92 -18.27
C VAL A 387 19.75 17.16 -17.81
N PRO A 388 19.64 17.43 -16.48
CA PRO A 388 20.36 16.80 -15.38
C PRO A 388 19.62 15.63 -14.70
N VAL A 389 18.47 15.18 -15.20
CA VAL A 389 17.64 14.15 -14.54
C VAL A 389 18.22 12.74 -14.71
N VAL A 390 18.87 12.51 -15.85
CA VAL A 390 19.61 11.28 -16.16
C VAL A 390 21.00 11.67 -16.68
N SER A 391 21.99 10.80 -16.48
CA SER A 391 23.37 11.03 -16.92
C SER A 391 23.54 10.98 -18.46
N GLU A 392 22.73 10.17 -19.11
CA GLU A 392 22.67 10.02 -20.57
C GLU A 392 21.23 10.07 -21.02
N ARG A 393 20.99 10.59 -22.24
CA ARG A 393 19.65 10.67 -22.80
C ARG A 393 18.97 9.31 -22.88
N GLU A 394 17.86 9.15 -22.17
CA GLU A 394 17.05 7.93 -22.13
C GLU A 394 15.69 8.11 -22.79
N ILE A 395 15.33 7.19 -23.68
CA ILE A 395 14.01 7.15 -24.30
C ILE A 395 13.06 6.37 -23.41
N GLU A 396 11.94 6.99 -23.02
CA GLU A 396 10.93 6.39 -22.15
C GLU A 396 10.06 5.38 -22.93
N PRO A 397 10.10 4.09 -22.57
CA PRO A 397 9.18 3.11 -23.14
C PRO A 397 7.82 3.20 -22.43
N ALA A 398 6.74 3.09 -23.20
CA ALA A 398 5.39 2.98 -22.66
C ALA A 398 4.72 1.70 -23.19
N VAL A 399 4.87 0.61 -22.44
CA VAL A 399 4.28 -0.69 -22.74
C VAL A 399 3.30 -1.05 -21.63
N TYR A 400 2.02 -1.19 -21.98
CA TYR A 400 1.01 -1.73 -21.08
C TYR A 400 0.94 -3.25 -21.22
N GLU A 401 0.96 -3.94 -20.08
CA GLU A 401 0.87 -5.39 -20.02
C GLU A 401 -0.47 -5.79 -19.38
N LEU A 402 -1.34 -6.36 -20.19
CA LEU A 402 -2.62 -6.92 -19.75
C LEU A 402 -2.45 -8.43 -19.53
N ASN A 403 -2.08 -8.82 -18.32
CA ASN A 403 -1.94 -10.23 -17.92
C ASN A 403 -3.10 -10.63 -17.00
N TRP A 404 -4.18 -11.08 -17.59
CA TRP A 404 -5.40 -11.36 -16.83
C TRP A 404 -5.38 -12.66 -16.03
N LEU A 405 -4.57 -13.67 -16.40
CA LEU A 405 -4.52 -14.97 -15.71
C LEU A 405 -3.36 -15.07 -14.72
N SER A 406 -2.17 -14.61 -15.08
CA SER A 406 -0.96 -14.72 -14.26
C SER A 406 -0.88 -13.65 -13.14
N THR A 407 -1.76 -12.64 -13.16
CA THR A 407 -1.81 -11.62 -12.10
C THR A 407 -2.29 -12.21 -10.77
N THR A 408 -1.69 -11.77 -9.67
CA THR A 408 -2.02 -12.21 -8.29
C THR A 408 -3.51 -12.07 -7.97
N GLY A 409 -4.16 -11.00 -8.46
CA GLY A 409 -5.60 -10.78 -8.28
C GLY A 409 -6.47 -11.93 -8.77
N THR A 410 -6.07 -12.61 -9.85
CA THR A 410 -6.80 -13.78 -10.37
C THR A 410 -6.61 -15.00 -9.47
N GLY A 411 -5.42 -15.21 -8.90
CA GLY A 411 -5.21 -16.24 -7.87
C GLY A 411 -6.12 -16.03 -6.66
N ILE A 412 -6.25 -14.79 -6.18
CA ILE A 412 -7.15 -14.42 -5.08
C ILE A 412 -8.61 -14.66 -5.46
N PHE A 413 -9.00 -14.30 -6.68
CA PHE A 413 -10.35 -14.54 -7.19
C PHE A 413 -10.69 -16.04 -7.22
N PHE A 414 -9.75 -16.88 -7.65
CA PHE A 414 -9.93 -18.34 -7.58
C PHE A 414 -10.00 -18.84 -6.14
N ALA A 415 -9.20 -18.30 -5.22
CA ALA A 415 -9.32 -18.63 -3.79
C ALA A 415 -10.72 -18.30 -3.27
N ALA A 416 -11.32 -17.18 -3.68
CA ALA A 416 -12.70 -16.83 -3.32
C ALA A 416 -13.72 -17.80 -3.89
N LEU A 417 -13.58 -18.22 -5.15
CA LEU A 417 -14.47 -19.20 -5.77
C LEU A 417 -14.38 -20.57 -5.10
N VAL A 418 -13.16 -21.06 -4.82
CA VAL A 418 -12.95 -22.33 -4.10
C VAL A 418 -13.50 -22.23 -2.66
N SER A 419 -13.34 -21.08 -2.01
CA SER A 419 -13.94 -20.82 -0.69
C SER A 419 -15.47 -20.88 -0.74
N ALA A 420 -16.09 -20.32 -1.78
CA ALA A 420 -17.53 -20.39 -2.00
C ALA A 420 -18.02 -21.84 -2.16
N LEU A 421 -17.27 -22.67 -2.90
CA LEU A 421 -17.54 -24.10 -3.03
C LEU A 421 -17.41 -24.84 -1.69
N TRP A 422 -16.32 -24.57 -0.94
CA TRP A 422 -16.12 -25.14 0.40
C TRP A 422 -17.28 -24.83 1.35
N LEU A 423 -17.70 -23.57 1.35
CA LEU A 423 -18.79 -23.07 2.18
C LEU A 423 -20.17 -23.42 1.62
N ARG A 424 -20.24 -24.10 0.46
CA ARG A 424 -21.49 -24.51 -0.23
C ARG A 424 -22.42 -23.33 -0.50
N VAL A 425 -21.85 -22.18 -0.88
CA VAL A 425 -22.62 -20.98 -1.23
C VAL A 425 -23.25 -21.17 -2.62
N ALA A 426 -24.54 -20.91 -2.75
CA ALA A 426 -25.21 -21.00 -4.04
C ALA A 426 -24.61 -20.04 -5.08
N PRO A 427 -24.38 -20.43 -6.34
CA PRO A 427 -23.76 -19.60 -7.37
C PRO A 427 -24.43 -18.23 -7.56
N VAL A 428 -25.77 -18.19 -7.45
CA VAL A 428 -26.54 -16.93 -7.52
C VAL A 428 -26.13 -15.97 -6.39
N ARG A 429 -25.89 -16.49 -5.18
CA ARG A 429 -25.44 -15.68 -4.02
C ARG A 429 -23.99 -15.23 -4.20
N VAL A 430 -23.11 -16.08 -4.72
CA VAL A 430 -21.72 -15.73 -5.06
C VAL A 430 -21.70 -14.55 -6.05
N LEU A 431 -22.52 -14.64 -7.11
CA LEU A 431 -22.64 -13.56 -8.10
C LEU A 431 -23.23 -12.29 -7.49
N ALA A 432 -24.19 -12.39 -6.59
CA ALA A 432 -24.78 -11.26 -5.89
C ALA A 432 -23.73 -10.53 -5.03
N VAL A 433 -22.93 -11.28 -4.24
CA VAL A 433 -21.83 -10.73 -3.43
C VAL A 433 -20.79 -10.08 -4.33
N PHE A 434 -20.40 -10.72 -5.44
CA PHE A 434 -19.43 -10.13 -6.39
C PHE A 434 -19.96 -8.81 -6.98
N ARG A 435 -21.20 -8.76 -7.45
CA ARG A 435 -21.81 -7.52 -7.97
C ARG A 435 -21.88 -6.42 -6.90
N ALA A 436 -22.27 -6.78 -5.67
CA ALA A 436 -22.27 -5.83 -4.55
C ALA A 436 -20.87 -5.31 -4.24
N THR A 437 -19.85 -6.17 -4.31
CA THR A 437 -18.44 -5.79 -4.16
C THR A 437 -18.01 -4.83 -5.27
N CYS A 438 -18.28 -5.14 -6.54
CA CYS A 438 -17.98 -4.24 -7.66
C CYS A 438 -18.64 -2.87 -7.48
N TRP A 439 -19.89 -2.86 -7.03
CA TRP A 439 -20.63 -1.62 -6.81
C TRP A 439 -20.05 -0.79 -5.64
N SER A 440 -19.69 -1.43 -4.52
CA SER A 440 -19.08 -0.76 -3.37
C SER A 440 -17.68 -0.22 -3.70
N MET A 441 -16.91 -0.96 -4.50
CA MET A 441 -15.53 -0.62 -4.84
C MET A 441 -15.40 0.37 -6.02
N ARG A 442 -16.48 0.75 -6.73
CA ARG A 442 -16.41 1.64 -7.90
C ARG A 442 -15.70 2.96 -7.64
N TRP A 443 -15.96 3.60 -6.49
CA TRP A 443 -15.35 4.87 -6.15
C TRP A 443 -13.89 4.74 -5.67
N PRO A 444 -13.54 3.79 -4.79
CA PRO A 444 -12.14 3.46 -4.52
C PRO A 444 -11.33 3.16 -5.78
N LEU A 445 -11.84 2.30 -6.68
CA LEU A 445 -11.16 1.97 -7.92
C LEU A 445 -10.99 3.18 -8.85
N PHE A 446 -12.01 4.03 -8.97
CA PHE A 446 -11.92 5.29 -9.71
C PHE A 446 -10.84 6.22 -9.11
N THR A 447 -10.76 6.31 -7.79
CA THR A 447 -9.73 7.10 -7.10
C THR A 447 -8.33 6.56 -7.40
N ILE A 448 -8.13 5.24 -7.32
CA ILE A 448 -6.85 4.59 -7.67
C ILE A 448 -6.48 4.90 -9.13
N ALA A 449 -7.43 4.78 -10.05
CA ALA A 449 -7.20 5.08 -11.46
C ALA A 449 -6.75 6.55 -11.67
N CYS A 450 -7.42 7.51 -11.03
CA CYS A 450 -7.03 8.93 -11.11
C CYS A 450 -5.64 9.18 -10.50
N MET A 451 -5.31 8.56 -9.35
CA MET A 451 -4.01 8.71 -8.69
C MET A 451 -2.87 8.20 -9.58
N LEU A 452 -3.05 7.01 -10.17
CA LEU A 452 -2.06 6.46 -11.11
C LEU A 452 -1.98 7.29 -12.41
N ALA A 453 -3.11 7.84 -12.88
CA ALA A 453 -3.11 8.77 -14.01
C ALA A 453 -2.28 10.03 -13.70
N ILE A 454 -2.43 10.63 -12.51
CA ILE A 454 -1.60 11.76 -12.07
C ILE A 454 -0.12 11.36 -12.09
N ALA A 455 0.25 10.23 -11.49
CA ALA A 455 1.63 9.75 -11.42
C ALA A 455 2.26 9.60 -12.82
N TYR A 456 1.51 9.05 -13.77
CA TYR A 456 1.99 8.89 -15.13
C TYR A 456 2.07 10.22 -15.89
N VAL A 457 1.09 11.11 -15.73
CA VAL A 457 1.14 12.47 -16.32
C VAL A 457 2.35 13.24 -15.79
N THR A 458 2.59 13.25 -14.47
CA THR A 458 3.74 13.95 -13.86
C THR A 458 5.07 13.35 -14.29
N ARG A 459 5.15 12.02 -14.42
CA ARG A 459 6.33 11.31 -14.92
C ARG A 459 6.66 11.69 -16.35
N TYR A 460 5.70 11.59 -17.24
CA TYR A 460 5.93 11.78 -18.67
C TYR A 460 6.05 13.26 -19.07
N SER A 461 5.46 14.19 -18.33
CA SER A 461 5.62 15.64 -18.55
C SER A 461 6.93 16.20 -17.99
N GLY A 462 7.58 15.53 -17.02
CA GLY A 462 8.77 16.01 -16.31
C GLY A 462 8.49 16.81 -15.04
N MET A 463 7.22 16.95 -14.62
CA MET A 463 6.86 17.63 -13.36
C MET A 463 7.48 16.96 -12.13
N ASP A 464 7.52 15.61 -12.09
CA ASP A 464 8.17 14.86 -11.01
C ASP A 464 9.69 15.13 -10.97
N ALA A 465 10.32 15.22 -12.15
CA ALA A 465 11.72 15.56 -12.28
C ALA A 465 12.02 16.99 -11.78
N THR A 466 11.18 17.97 -12.14
CA THR A 466 11.29 19.35 -11.63
C THR A 466 11.25 19.40 -10.11
N MET A 467 10.28 18.70 -9.50
CA MET A 467 10.19 18.60 -8.04
C MET A 467 11.40 17.87 -7.43
N GLY A 468 11.83 16.76 -8.05
CA GLY A 468 13.00 16.00 -7.62
C GLY A 468 14.28 16.85 -7.58
N LEU A 469 14.51 17.64 -8.62
CA LEU A 469 15.64 18.56 -8.71
C LEU A 469 15.61 19.64 -7.59
N ALA A 470 14.42 20.16 -7.26
CA ALA A 470 14.29 21.11 -6.16
C ALA A 470 14.60 20.48 -4.79
N PHE A 471 14.14 19.24 -4.56
CA PHE A 471 14.40 18.54 -3.30
C PHE A 471 15.88 18.20 -3.08
N THR A 472 16.72 18.14 -4.12
CA THR A 472 18.18 17.97 -3.95
C THR A 472 18.81 19.08 -3.11
N LYS A 473 18.18 20.27 -3.05
CA LYS A 473 18.66 21.39 -2.23
C LYS A 473 18.62 21.14 -0.73
N THR A 474 17.89 20.10 -0.26
CA THR A 474 17.94 19.69 1.15
C THR A 474 19.22 18.96 1.51
N GLY A 475 20.03 18.57 0.51
CA GLY A 475 21.36 18.00 0.67
C GLY A 475 21.34 16.71 1.50
N TYR A 476 22.30 16.60 2.43
CA TYR A 476 22.52 15.41 3.24
C TYR A 476 21.36 15.04 4.18
N LEU A 477 20.42 15.95 4.45
CA LEU A 477 19.23 15.67 5.28
C LEU A 477 18.10 15.01 4.50
N TYR A 478 18.19 14.90 3.18
CA TYR A 478 17.11 14.35 2.36
C TYR A 478 16.62 12.97 2.81
N PRO A 479 17.45 12.02 3.26
CA PRO A 479 16.95 10.72 3.74
C PRO A 479 15.89 10.82 4.85
N ILE A 480 15.98 11.84 5.73
CA ILE A 480 14.94 12.11 6.73
C ILE A 480 13.67 12.64 6.05
N PHE A 481 13.84 13.60 5.13
CA PHE A 481 12.71 14.18 4.40
C PHE A 481 12.03 13.18 3.48
N ALA A 482 12.73 12.20 2.94
CA ALA A 482 12.15 11.13 2.13
C ALA A 482 11.06 10.35 2.90
N ALA A 483 11.34 9.96 4.14
CA ALA A 483 10.37 9.30 5.01
C ALA A 483 9.22 10.24 5.42
N LEU A 484 9.52 11.51 5.74
CA LEU A 484 8.51 12.50 6.11
C LEU A 484 7.60 12.88 4.93
N LEU A 485 8.12 12.86 3.69
CA LEU A 485 7.32 13.08 2.49
C LEU A 485 6.32 11.93 2.30
N GLY A 486 6.75 10.68 2.49
CA GLY A 486 5.86 9.52 2.50
C GLY A 486 4.79 9.61 3.60
N TRP A 487 5.21 9.96 4.83
CA TRP A 487 4.31 10.21 5.96
C TRP A 487 3.23 11.24 5.63
N LEU A 488 3.61 12.39 5.07
CA LEU A 488 2.67 13.44 4.67
C LEU A 488 1.75 12.95 3.54
N GLY A 489 2.30 12.21 2.57
CA GLY A 489 1.55 11.63 1.47
C GLY A 489 0.41 10.73 1.94
N VAL A 490 0.69 9.82 2.86
CA VAL A 490 -0.34 8.92 3.42
C VAL A 490 -1.29 9.66 4.34
N ALA A 491 -0.80 10.55 5.19
CA ALA A 491 -1.64 11.35 6.08
C ALA A 491 -2.75 12.12 5.33
N LEU A 492 -2.44 12.58 4.13
CA LEU A 492 -3.36 13.39 3.32
C LEU A 492 -4.20 12.56 2.34
N THR A 493 -3.61 11.51 1.73
CA THR A 493 -4.33 10.66 0.76
C THR A 493 -5.10 9.51 1.40
N GLY A 494 -4.76 9.13 2.63
CA GLY A 494 -5.30 7.97 3.33
C GLY A 494 -4.79 6.62 2.80
N SER A 495 -3.79 6.62 1.90
CA SER A 495 -3.35 5.40 1.21
C SER A 495 -1.85 5.42 0.89
N ASP A 496 -1.12 4.41 1.36
CA ASP A 496 0.30 4.24 1.04
C ASP A 496 0.50 3.93 -0.45
N THR A 497 -0.42 3.20 -1.07
CA THR A 497 -0.45 3.00 -2.53
C THR A 497 -0.50 4.33 -3.28
N SER A 498 -1.35 5.26 -2.85
CA SER A 498 -1.48 6.58 -3.48
C SER A 498 -0.24 7.44 -3.23
N SER A 499 0.30 7.44 -2.02
CA SER A 499 1.55 8.14 -1.68
C SER A 499 2.72 7.64 -2.55
N ASN A 500 2.87 6.32 -2.68
CA ASN A 500 3.89 5.70 -3.51
C ASN A 500 3.72 6.02 -5.00
N ALA A 501 2.49 6.09 -5.49
CA ALA A 501 2.20 6.51 -6.85
C ALA A 501 2.63 7.96 -7.10
N LEU A 502 2.34 8.87 -6.16
CA LEU A 502 2.62 10.29 -6.30
C LEU A 502 4.10 10.65 -6.14
N PHE A 503 4.78 10.01 -5.19
CA PHE A 503 6.14 10.43 -4.80
C PHE A 503 7.23 9.43 -5.17
N GLY A 504 6.92 8.19 -5.56
CA GLY A 504 7.91 7.16 -5.85
C GLY A 504 8.94 7.58 -6.90
N SER A 505 8.50 8.13 -8.03
CA SER A 505 9.38 8.63 -9.09
C SER A 505 10.24 9.81 -8.60
N LEU A 506 9.66 10.76 -7.89
CA LEU A 506 10.37 11.89 -7.28
C LEU A 506 11.51 11.40 -6.37
N GLN A 507 11.25 10.41 -5.51
CA GLN A 507 12.27 9.84 -4.61
C GLN A 507 13.46 9.27 -5.39
N THR A 508 13.22 8.57 -6.49
CA THR A 508 14.30 7.97 -7.30
C THR A 508 15.10 9.02 -8.07
N ILE A 509 14.46 10.06 -8.57
CA ILE A 509 15.12 11.17 -9.26
C ILE A 509 16.02 11.93 -8.28
N THR A 510 15.49 12.29 -7.11
CA THR A 510 16.27 12.96 -6.07
C THR A 510 17.45 12.11 -5.60
N ALA A 511 17.23 10.78 -5.44
CA ALA A 511 18.30 9.84 -5.10
C ALA A 511 19.45 9.88 -6.11
N SER A 512 19.12 9.84 -7.41
CA SER A 512 20.10 9.89 -8.49
C SER A 512 20.93 11.16 -8.42
N GLN A 513 20.28 12.29 -8.28
CA GLN A 513 20.94 13.59 -8.24
C GLN A 513 21.85 13.75 -7.02
N LEU A 514 21.42 13.28 -5.84
CA LEU A 514 22.24 13.35 -4.62
C LEU A 514 23.49 12.45 -4.69
N VAL A 515 23.40 11.30 -5.39
CA VAL A 515 24.58 10.46 -5.66
C VAL A 515 25.52 11.15 -6.66
N GLU A 516 25.01 11.69 -7.76
CA GLU A 516 25.80 12.40 -8.78
C GLU A 516 26.50 13.64 -8.19
N GLN A 517 25.87 14.33 -7.25
CA GLN A 517 26.43 15.45 -6.50
C GLN A 517 27.44 15.05 -5.41
N GLY A 518 27.62 13.73 -5.17
CA GLY A 518 28.51 13.21 -4.12
C GLY A 518 27.99 13.43 -2.70
N VAL A 519 26.69 13.74 -2.53
CA VAL A 519 26.07 13.96 -1.22
C VAL A 519 25.74 12.62 -0.54
N LEU A 520 25.24 11.63 -1.29
CA LEU A 520 24.97 10.29 -0.78
C LEU A 520 26.14 9.36 -1.12
N PRO A 521 26.80 8.74 -0.12
CA PRO A 521 27.91 7.82 -0.32
C PRO A 521 27.43 6.39 -0.63
N LEU A 522 26.47 6.26 -1.53
CA LEU A 522 25.83 5.00 -1.93
C LEU A 522 25.98 4.77 -3.43
N GLU A 523 25.91 3.52 -3.85
CA GLU A 523 25.72 3.20 -5.26
C GLU A 523 24.35 3.70 -5.75
N MET A 524 24.26 4.09 -7.01
CA MET A 524 23.06 4.65 -7.63
C MET A 524 21.80 3.81 -7.36
N GLN A 525 21.91 2.49 -7.54
CA GLN A 525 20.79 1.58 -7.33
C GLN A 525 20.40 1.46 -5.86
N GLN A 526 21.38 1.45 -4.96
CA GLN A 526 21.13 1.42 -3.51
C GLN A 526 20.43 2.68 -3.02
N ALA A 527 20.86 3.85 -3.48
CA ALA A 527 20.23 5.12 -3.13
C ALA A 527 18.77 5.19 -3.60
N LYS A 528 18.50 4.77 -4.84
CA LYS A 528 17.14 4.69 -5.39
C LYS A 528 16.24 3.73 -4.58
N LEU A 529 16.73 2.54 -4.25
CA LEU A 529 16.00 1.57 -3.44
C LEU A 529 15.70 2.10 -2.03
N LEU A 530 16.71 2.68 -1.37
CA LEU A 530 16.58 3.22 -0.02
C LEU A 530 15.52 4.32 0.04
N LEU A 531 15.66 5.35 -0.82
CA LEU A 531 14.79 6.53 -0.76
C LEU A 531 13.37 6.24 -1.28
N ALA A 532 13.24 5.40 -2.31
CA ALA A 532 11.92 4.95 -2.75
C ALA A 532 11.20 4.15 -1.65
N SER A 533 11.90 3.20 -1.01
CA SER A 533 11.32 2.44 0.12
C SER A 533 11.00 3.33 1.32
N ALA A 534 11.81 4.38 1.58
CA ALA A 534 11.56 5.34 2.65
C ALA A 534 10.22 6.08 2.48
N ASN A 535 9.75 6.28 1.24
CA ASN A 535 8.42 6.83 0.98
C ASN A 535 7.32 5.93 1.56
N SER A 536 7.36 4.64 1.27
CA SER A 536 6.38 3.68 1.78
C SER A 536 6.52 3.47 3.29
N THR A 537 7.74 3.22 3.78
CA THR A 537 7.98 2.91 5.21
C THR A 537 7.81 4.12 6.13
N GLY A 538 8.05 5.33 5.64
CA GLY A 538 7.65 6.57 6.29
C GLY A 538 6.13 6.79 6.20
N GLY A 539 5.56 6.44 5.06
CA GLY A 539 4.13 6.52 4.77
C GLY A 539 3.26 5.77 5.79
N VAL A 540 3.67 4.57 6.20
CA VAL A 540 2.90 3.77 7.17
C VAL A 540 2.63 4.52 8.48
N MET A 541 3.54 5.40 8.90
CA MET A 541 3.37 6.21 10.12
C MET A 541 2.27 7.28 9.92
N GLY A 542 2.03 7.72 8.68
CA GLY A 542 0.97 8.67 8.31
C GLY A 542 -0.44 8.07 8.39
N LYS A 543 -0.54 6.74 8.34
CA LYS A 543 -1.83 6.03 8.39
C LYS A 543 -2.61 6.28 9.68
N MET A 544 -1.94 6.55 10.79
CA MET A 544 -2.62 6.89 12.05
C MET A 544 -3.43 8.19 11.99
N ILE A 545 -3.00 9.15 11.18
CA ILE A 545 -3.56 10.52 11.16
C ILE A 545 -4.34 10.83 9.88
N ASP A 546 -4.51 9.85 8.99
CA ASP A 546 -5.32 10.08 7.81
C ASP A 546 -6.80 10.27 8.16
N ALA A 547 -7.42 11.23 7.50
CA ALA A 547 -8.80 11.61 7.78
C ALA A 547 -9.78 10.45 7.58
N GLN A 548 -9.54 9.57 6.59
CA GLN A 548 -10.42 8.44 6.30
C GLN A 548 -10.39 7.41 7.44
N SER A 549 -9.20 7.02 7.90
CA SER A 549 -9.05 6.04 8.99
C SER A 549 -9.58 6.60 10.31
N ILE A 550 -9.39 7.90 10.58
CA ILE A 550 -9.94 8.56 11.78
C ILE A 550 -11.47 8.55 11.75
N VAL A 551 -12.10 8.92 10.63
CA VAL A 551 -13.58 8.87 10.49
C VAL A 551 -14.09 7.44 10.66
N VAL A 552 -13.43 6.47 10.04
CA VAL A 552 -13.78 5.04 10.16
C VAL A 552 -13.67 4.57 11.61
N ALA A 553 -12.60 4.94 12.33
CA ALA A 553 -12.42 4.63 13.75
C ALA A 553 -13.51 5.30 14.63
N ALA A 554 -13.83 6.57 14.35
CA ALA A 554 -14.88 7.32 15.05
C ALA A 554 -16.25 6.64 14.89
N VAL A 555 -16.61 6.26 13.67
CA VAL A 555 -17.87 5.54 13.40
C VAL A 555 -17.90 4.19 14.08
N ALA A 556 -16.83 3.40 13.97
CA ALA A 556 -16.74 2.07 14.57
C ALA A 556 -16.83 2.08 16.10
N THR A 557 -16.45 3.20 16.74
CA THR A 557 -16.50 3.38 18.21
C THR A 557 -17.70 4.21 18.68
N GLY A 558 -18.63 4.56 17.80
CA GLY A 558 -19.79 5.38 18.13
C GLY A 558 -19.47 6.84 18.48
N GLN A 559 -18.27 7.31 18.17
CA GLN A 559 -17.77 8.65 18.47
C GLN A 559 -18.02 9.63 17.28
N HIS A 560 -19.25 9.75 16.82
CA HIS A 560 -19.60 10.67 15.75
C HIS A 560 -19.22 12.12 16.12
N ASN A 561 -18.58 12.83 15.19
CA ASN A 561 -18.06 14.20 15.34
C ASN A 561 -16.96 14.35 16.43
N GLN A 562 -16.25 13.27 16.78
CA GLN A 562 -15.14 13.26 17.72
C GLN A 562 -13.79 12.96 17.03
N GLU A 563 -13.68 13.25 15.74
CA GLU A 563 -12.46 13.03 14.96
C GLU A 563 -11.29 13.85 15.50
N GLY A 564 -11.57 15.08 16.00
CA GLY A 564 -10.54 15.96 16.55
C GLY A 564 -9.82 15.38 17.79
N PRO A 565 -10.53 14.88 18.81
CA PRO A 565 -9.93 14.16 19.94
C PRO A 565 -9.12 12.92 19.52
N ILE A 566 -9.61 12.11 18.56
CA ILE A 566 -8.89 10.95 18.06
C ILE A 566 -7.59 11.39 17.36
N LEU A 567 -7.65 12.41 16.50
CA LEU A 567 -6.47 12.97 15.84
C LEU A 567 -5.43 13.45 16.85
N ARG A 568 -5.84 14.20 17.88
CA ARG A 568 -4.93 14.68 18.94
C ARG A 568 -4.27 13.53 19.69
N PHE A 569 -4.99 12.43 19.90
CA PHE A 569 -4.50 11.25 20.59
C PHE A 569 -3.36 10.58 19.79
N VAL A 570 -3.51 10.44 18.46
CA VAL A 570 -2.54 9.70 17.62
C VAL A 570 -1.47 10.58 16.98
N PHE A 571 -1.65 11.89 16.86
CA PHE A 571 -0.79 12.80 16.07
C PHE A 571 0.68 12.75 16.49
N TRP A 572 0.94 12.93 17.80
CA TRP A 572 2.32 12.94 18.29
C TRP A 572 2.99 11.57 18.19
N HIS A 573 2.23 10.49 18.34
CA HIS A 573 2.74 9.13 18.13
C HIS A 573 3.14 8.91 16.66
N SER A 574 2.31 9.34 15.75
CA SER A 574 2.58 9.29 14.31
C SER A 574 3.83 10.07 13.93
N LEU A 575 3.92 11.33 14.38
CA LEU A 575 5.06 12.20 14.08
C LEU A 575 6.39 11.65 14.64
N VAL A 576 6.38 11.19 15.90
CA VAL A 576 7.59 10.62 16.52
C VAL A 576 8.06 9.38 15.77
N LEU A 577 7.14 8.47 15.42
CA LEU A 577 7.50 7.26 14.68
C LEU A 577 7.98 7.60 13.25
N ALA A 578 7.39 8.61 12.59
CA ALA A 578 7.85 9.07 11.27
C ALA A 578 9.27 9.66 11.33
N VAL A 579 9.57 10.45 12.37
CA VAL A 579 10.93 10.98 12.58
C VAL A 579 11.92 9.86 12.87
N LEU A 580 11.54 8.87 13.70
CA LEU A 580 12.39 7.71 13.98
C LEU A 580 12.67 6.89 12.71
N MET A 581 11.67 6.73 11.83
CA MET A 581 11.86 6.11 10.52
C MET A 581 12.83 6.95 9.66
N GLY A 582 12.66 8.26 9.61
CA GLY A 582 13.57 9.16 8.90
C GLY A 582 15.01 9.06 9.42
N LEU A 583 15.21 8.96 10.75
CA LEU A 583 16.52 8.75 11.35
C LEU A 583 17.12 7.38 11.00
N LEU A 584 16.29 6.32 10.92
CA LEU A 584 16.74 5.01 10.45
C LEU A 584 17.19 5.08 9.00
N VAL A 585 16.41 5.70 8.11
CA VAL A 585 16.78 5.89 6.70
C VAL A 585 18.06 6.71 6.57
N PHE A 586 18.21 7.75 7.39
CA PHE A 586 19.42 8.55 7.45
C PHE A 586 20.64 7.73 7.89
N TYR A 587 20.48 6.90 8.93
CA TYR A 587 21.52 5.97 9.35
C TYR A 587 21.90 5.00 8.23
N GLN A 588 20.92 4.42 7.53
CA GLN A 588 21.14 3.51 6.42
C GLN A 588 21.89 4.18 5.25
N ALA A 589 21.59 5.45 4.98
CA ALA A 589 22.23 6.21 3.92
C ALA A 589 23.73 6.45 4.15
N TYR A 590 24.15 6.65 5.40
CA TYR A 590 25.52 7.09 5.68
C TYR A 590 26.39 6.05 6.40
N TRP A 591 25.80 5.13 7.16
CA TRP A 591 26.54 4.13 7.95
C TRP A 591 26.01 2.71 7.80
N GLY A 592 24.75 2.56 7.42
CA GLY A 592 24.06 1.28 7.34
C GLY A 592 23.88 0.73 5.92
N ALA A 593 24.76 1.07 4.97
CA ALA A 593 24.64 0.63 3.56
C ALA A 593 24.54 -0.90 3.40
N TRP A 594 25.13 -1.68 4.32
CA TRP A 594 25.02 -3.14 4.38
C TRP A 594 23.57 -3.65 4.61
N MET A 595 22.67 -2.80 5.09
CA MET A 595 21.25 -3.13 5.23
C MET A 595 20.48 -3.03 3.90
N ILE A 596 21.03 -2.40 2.87
CA ILE A 596 20.38 -2.20 1.57
C ILE A 596 20.57 -3.48 0.71
N PRO A 597 19.49 -4.07 0.12
CA PRO A 597 19.58 -5.32 -0.64
C PRO A 597 20.24 -5.18 -2.01
#